data_baf5a02078f4e0c77930b0ad70ee7949
#
_entry.id   baf5a02078f4e0c77930b0ad70ee7949
#
_cell.length_a   1.000
_cell.length_b   1.000
_cell.length_c   1.000
_cell.angle_alpha   90.00
_cell.angle_beta   90.00
_cell.angle_gamma   90.00
#
_symmetry.space_group_name_H-M   'P 1'
#
loop_
_entity.id
_entity.type
_entity.pdbx_description
1 polymer ?
#
loop_
_entity_poly.entity_id
_entity_poly.type
_entity_poly.pdbx_seq_one_letter_code
_entity_poly.pdbx_strand_id
1 'polypeptide(L)'
;APWSILYITTIVIAIKKKLLTTDKEELFLSAIVSTFVILSMFSAKLDIYMLPLFPFFTYLTILLLPKIKERWIAFSVYIPVTALAIAPIVAFFIRNKFNVPDSPFIYVAIITLFIFSLTACYLLYRKQISRAINCAALGILATLFTGAFSLPQINPYIGFTAMATEAYHICEEENIDHYYYYKFRSGENMDVYLHEEAMKISNED
;
A
#
# COMPACT_ATOMS: atom_id res chain seq x y z
N ALA A 1 2.01 -1.81 5.01
CA ALA A 1 3.34 -1.32 4.62
C ALA A 1 4.40 -2.37 4.96
N PRO A 2 5.44 -2.59 4.11
CA PRO A 2 6.42 -3.65 4.35
C PRO A 2 7.18 -3.48 5.67
N TRP A 3 7.30 -2.26 6.17
CA TRP A 3 7.99 -1.95 7.42
C TRP A 3 7.12 -2.00 8.69
N SER A 4 5.85 -2.40 8.59
CA SER A 4 4.94 -2.46 9.75
C SER A 4 5.48 -3.36 10.87
N ILE A 5 6.12 -4.48 10.50
CA ILE A 5 6.74 -5.39 11.47
C ILE A 5 7.86 -4.68 12.24
N LEU A 6 8.70 -3.91 11.54
CA LEU A 6 9.77 -3.13 12.15
C LEU A 6 9.22 -2.08 13.12
N TYR A 7 8.18 -1.34 12.75
CA TYR A 7 7.55 -0.34 13.60
C TYR A 7 6.98 -0.96 14.88
N ILE A 8 6.17 -2.03 14.74
CA ILE A 8 5.55 -2.72 15.86
C ILE A 8 6.63 -3.30 16.78
N THR A 9 7.63 -4.01 16.23
CA THR A 9 8.70 -4.62 17.00
C THR A 9 9.48 -3.56 17.79
N THR A 10 9.81 -2.44 17.16
CA THR A 10 10.56 -1.35 17.79
C THR A 10 9.78 -0.76 18.95
N ILE A 11 8.49 -0.45 18.78
CA ILE A 11 7.64 0.14 19.82
C ILE A 11 7.45 -0.84 20.98
N VAL A 12 7.14 -2.12 20.70
CA VAL A 12 6.95 -3.13 21.74
C VAL A 12 8.21 -3.32 22.58
N ILE A 13 9.39 -3.36 21.95
CA ILE A 13 10.67 -3.47 22.67
C ILE A 13 10.94 -2.22 23.48
N ALA A 14 10.69 -1.04 22.91
CA ALA A 14 10.92 0.24 23.58
C ALA A 14 10.08 0.37 24.85
N ILE A 15 8.81 0.01 24.79
CA ILE A 15 7.91 0.02 25.96
C ILE A 15 8.36 -1.02 27.00
N LYS A 16 8.60 -2.28 26.57
CA LYS A 16 9.00 -3.36 27.49
C LYS A 16 10.33 -3.09 28.21
N LYS A 17 11.26 -2.46 27.53
CA LYS A 17 12.61 -2.17 28.07
C LYS A 17 12.74 -0.75 28.63
N LYS A 18 11.68 0.03 28.64
CA LYS A 18 11.67 1.44 29.09
C LYS A 18 12.76 2.26 28.39
N LEU A 19 12.87 2.10 27.07
CA LEU A 19 13.87 2.80 26.24
C LEU A 19 13.45 4.23 25.86
N LEU A 20 12.21 4.60 26.15
CA LEU A 20 11.70 5.96 25.97
C LEU A 20 12.33 6.84 27.07
N THR A 21 13.36 7.57 26.73
CA THR A 21 14.17 8.34 27.68
C THR A 21 14.26 9.81 27.31
N THR A 22 13.74 10.18 26.15
CA THR A 22 13.82 11.54 25.63
C THR A 22 12.42 12.08 25.35
N ASP A 23 12.19 13.36 25.67
CA ASP A 23 10.90 14.04 25.40
C ASP A 23 10.42 13.89 23.96
N LYS A 24 11.34 13.84 22.99
CA LYS A 24 11.02 13.62 21.58
C LYS A 24 10.40 12.23 21.32
N GLU A 25 10.89 11.20 21.98
CA GLU A 25 10.38 9.82 21.85
C GLU A 25 8.97 9.71 22.44
N GLU A 26 8.75 10.35 23.59
CA GLU A 26 7.45 10.41 24.23
C GLU A 26 6.46 11.23 23.41
N LEU A 27 6.90 12.34 22.82
CA LEU A 27 6.08 13.16 21.93
C LEU A 27 5.62 12.36 20.70
N PHE A 28 6.53 11.65 20.02
CA PHE A 28 6.14 10.86 18.85
C PHE A 28 5.25 9.69 19.22
N LEU A 29 5.49 9.02 20.35
CA LEU A 29 4.63 7.94 20.82
C LEU A 29 3.23 8.47 21.17
N SER A 30 3.14 9.58 21.88
CA SER A 30 1.85 10.18 22.24
C SER A 30 1.09 10.66 21.00
N ALA A 31 1.78 11.22 20.00
CA ALA A 31 1.18 11.59 18.72
C ALA A 31 0.62 10.37 17.96
N ILE A 32 1.35 9.25 17.96
CA ILE A 32 0.88 8.00 17.36
C ILE A 32 -0.39 7.51 18.07
N VAL A 33 -0.36 7.43 19.41
CA VAL A 33 -1.47 6.90 20.19
C VAL A 33 -2.69 7.80 20.06
N SER A 34 -2.53 9.13 20.24
CA SER A 34 -3.65 10.07 20.15
C SER A 34 -4.30 10.07 18.76
N THR A 35 -3.49 10.11 17.70
CA THR A 35 -4.01 10.07 16.33
C THR A 35 -4.70 8.74 16.06
N PHE A 36 -4.12 7.62 16.50
CA PHE A 36 -4.75 6.30 16.34
C PHE A 36 -6.09 6.21 17.07
N VAL A 37 -6.18 6.72 18.30
CA VAL A 37 -7.43 6.75 19.07
C VAL A 37 -8.49 7.60 18.36
N ILE A 38 -8.12 8.82 17.94
CA ILE A 38 -9.04 9.71 17.22
C ILE A 38 -9.55 9.03 15.94
N LEU A 39 -8.65 8.48 15.11
CA LEU A 39 -9.04 7.83 13.87
C LEU A 39 -9.87 6.56 14.09
N SER A 40 -9.69 5.88 15.22
CA SER A 40 -10.48 4.70 15.58
C SER A 40 -11.92 5.02 15.98
N MET A 41 -12.21 6.28 16.34
CA MET A 41 -13.57 6.73 16.69
C MET A 41 -14.46 6.96 15.46
N PHE A 42 -13.88 7.10 14.27
CA PHE A 42 -14.66 7.25 13.04
C PHE A 42 -15.26 5.91 12.60
N SER A 43 -16.56 5.92 12.23
CA SER A 43 -17.26 4.73 11.76
C SER A 43 -16.80 4.29 10.35
N ALA A 44 -16.48 5.24 9.49
CA ALA A 44 -15.93 4.97 8.16
C ALA A 44 -14.42 4.72 8.25
N LYS A 45 -14.02 3.45 8.32
CA LYS A 45 -12.60 3.05 8.42
C LYS A 45 -12.01 2.85 7.02
N LEU A 46 -11.42 3.89 6.45
CA LEU A 46 -10.62 3.79 5.23
C LEU A 46 -9.15 3.63 5.59
N ASP A 47 -8.47 2.72 4.90
CA ASP A 47 -7.03 2.46 5.10
C ASP A 47 -6.17 3.73 4.90
N ILE A 48 -6.65 4.66 4.08
CA ILE A 48 -6.00 5.94 3.80
C ILE A 48 -5.85 6.83 5.05
N TYR A 49 -6.74 6.69 6.03
CA TYR A 49 -6.66 7.47 7.28
C TYR A 49 -5.44 7.12 8.13
N MET A 50 -4.82 5.95 7.89
CA MET A 50 -3.58 5.57 8.58
C MET A 50 -2.32 6.23 7.98
N LEU A 51 -2.41 6.86 6.80
CA LEU A 51 -1.25 7.48 6.14
C LEU A 51 -0.55 8.56 7.00
N PRO A 52 -1.26 9.46 7.71
CA PRO A 52 -0.61 10.47 8.55
C PRO A 52 0.22 9.89 9.70
N LEU A 53 -0.04 8.65 10.11
CA LEU A 53 0.70 7.99 11.19
C LEU A 53 2.09 7.50 10.76
N PHE A 54 2.31 7.17 9.48
CA PHE A 54 3.58 6.61 9.01
C PHE A 54 4.80 7.51 9.27
N PRO A 55 4.77 8.84 9.08
CA PRO A 55 5.88 9.70 9.44
C PRO A 55 6.27 9.57 10.92
N PHE A 56 5.29 9.59 11.83
CA PHE A 56 5.54 9.46 13.26
C PHE A 56 6.13 8.10 13.64
N PHE A 57 5.60 7.01 13.06
CA PHE A 57 6.18 5.67 13.21
C PHE A 57 7.63 5.62 12.72
N THR A 58 7.91 6.24 11.58
CA THR A 58 9.25 6.26 11.00
C THR A 58 10.23 7.02 11.88
N TYR A 59 9.88 8.24 12.31
CA TYR A 59 10.72 9.04 13.19
C TYR A 59 10.98 8.36 14.53
N LEU A 60 9.95 7.83 15.18
CA LEU A 60 10.09 7.10 16.44
C LEU A 60 11.00 5.88 16.27
N THR A 61 10.83 5.13 15.17
CA THR A 61 11.67 3.98 14.87
C THR A 61 13.13 4.39 14.70
N ILE A 62 13.43 5.45 13.95
CA ILE A 62 14.80 5.94 13.74
C ILE A 62 15.46 6.35 15.07
N LEU A 63 14.72 7.00 15.97
CA LEU A 63 15.22 7.39 17.28
C LEU A 63 15.54 6.19 18.18
N LEU A 64 14.73 5.14 18.09
CA LEU A 64 14.85 3.95 18.95
C LEU A 64 15.80 2.88 18.40
N LEU A 65 16.04 2.84 17.07
CA LEU A 65 16.91 1.86 16.44
C LEU A 65 18.30 1.71 17.11
N PRO A 66 19.02 2.79 17.46
CA PRO A 66 20.32 2.69 18.12
C PRO A 66 20.27 2.04 19.52
N LYS A 67 19.10 2.10 20.18
CA LYS A 67 18.90 1.58 21.54
C LYS A 67 18.53 0.09 21.58
N ILE A 68 18.21 -0.51 20.44
CA ILE A 68 17.70 -1.89 20.33
C ILE A 68 18.83 -2.81 19.84
N LYS A 69 18.89 -4.02 20.40
CA LYS A 69 19.88 -5.03 19.97
C LYS A 69 19.65 -5.39 18.50
N GLU A 70 20.72 -5.39 17.73
CA GLU A 70 20.74 -5.60 16.28
C GLU A 70 19.97 -6.87 15.82
N ARG A 71 20.06 -7.98 16.59
CA ARG A 71 19.36 -9.23 16.23
C ARG A 71 17.84 -9.09 16.08
N TRP A 72 17.22 -8.24 16.91
CA TRP A 72 15.76 -8.01 16.85
C TRP A 72 15.39 -7.16 15.67
N ILE A 73 16.20 -6.16 15.35
CA ILE A 73 16.06 -5.32 14.17
C ILE A 73 16.25 -6.18 12.91
N ALA A 74 17.32 -6.99 12.88
CA ALA A 74 17.60 -7.89 11.78
C ALA A 74 16.38 -8.79 11.50
N PHE A 75 15.82 -9.45 12.53
CA PHE A 75 14.63 -10.30 12.38
C PHE A 75 13.43 -9.54 11.77
N SER A 76 13.17 -8.32 12.25
CA SER A 76 12.06 -7.48 11.76
C SER A 76 12.25 -7.00 10.31
N VAL A 77 13.48 -6.98 9.80
CA VAL A 77 13.82 -6.61 8.42
C VAL A 77 13.91 -7.83 7.52
N TYR A 78 14.36 -8.99 8.03
CA TYR A 78 14.44 -10.23 7.24
C TYR A 78 13.08 -10.63 6.66
N ILE A 79 12.02 -10.60 7.47
CA ILE A 79 10.67 -11.02 7.04
C ILE A 79 10.18 -10.20 5.84
N PRO A 80 10.10 -8.86 5.90
CA PRO A 80 9.61 -8.09 4.75
C PRO A 80 10.53 -8.15 3.53
N VAL A 81 11.84 -8.24 3.71
CA VAL A 81 12.78 -8.33 2.59
C VAL A 81 12.67 -9.69 1.89
N THR A 82 12.54 -10.79 2.64
CA THR A 82 12.30 -12.11 2.02
C THR A 82 10.95 -12.19 1.34
N ALA A 83 9.91 -11.59 1.92
CA ALA A 83 8.60 -11.48 1.27
C ALA A 83 8.68 -10.69 -0.04
N LEU A 84 9.44 -9.58 -0.08
CA LEU A 84 9.69 -8.81 -1.30
C LEU A 84 10.49 -9.61 -2.35
N ALA A 85 11.37 -10.52 -1.96
CA ALA A 85 12.09 -11.38 -2.89
C ALA A 85 11.20 -12.46 -3.51
N ILE A 86 10.19 -12.92 -2.77
CA ILE A 86 9.22 -13.92 -3.25
C ILE A 86 8.12 -13.25 -4.11
N ALA A 87 7.76 -12.01 -3.81
CA ALA A 87 6.67 -11.30 -4.47
C ALA A 87 6.75 -11.26 -6.01
N PRO A 88 7.91 -11.02 -6.67
CA PRO A 88 8.02 -11.04 -8.12
C PRO A 88 7.71 -12.43 -8.73
N ILE A 89 8.11 -13.50 -8.05
CA ILE A 89 7.85 -14.88 -8.48
C ILE A 89 6.34 -15.15 -8.43
N VAL A 90 5.71 -14.80 -7.31
CA VAL A 90 4.28 -14.93 -7.11
C VAL A 90 3.51 -14.08 -8.14
N ALA A 91 3.93 -12.84 -8.35
CA ALA A 91 3.32 -11.94 -9.34
C ALA A 91 3.36 -12.51 -10.76
N PHE A 92 4.48 -13.13 -11.14
CA PHE A 92 4.62 -13.78 -12.45
C PHE A 92 3.63 -14.93 -12.64
N PHE A 93 3.43 -15.79 -11.63
CA PHE A 93 2.47 -16.89 -11.68
C PHE A 93 1.01 -16.41 -11.65
N ILE A 94 0.71 -15.43 -10.80
CA ILE A 94 -0.64 -14.86 -10.65
C ILE A 94 -1.07 -14.20 -11.96
N ARG A 95 -0.19 -13.46 -12.62
CA ARG A 95 -0.47 -12.81 -13.88
C ARG A 95 -0.99 -13.77 -14.94
N ASN A 96 -0.32 -14.93 -15.08
CA ASN A 96 -0.73 -15.95 -16.06
C ASN A 96 -2.10 -16.56 -15.74
N LYS A 97 -2.51 -16.58 -14.47
CA LYS A 97 -3.79 -17.12 -14.02
C LYS A 97 -4.96 -16.13 -14.23
N PHE A 98 -4.70 -14.84 -14.10
CA PHE A 98 -5.75 -13.80 -14.12
C PHE A 98 -5.82 -13.03 -15.44
N ASN A 99 -5.16 -13.49 -16.51
CA ASN A 99 -5.14 -12.84 -17.83
C ASN A 99 -4.89 -11.33 -17.76
N VAL A 100 -3.96 -10.92 -16.88
CA VAL A 100 -3.57 -9.51 -16.77
C VAL A 100 -2.99 -9.05 -18.11
N PRO A 101 -3.37 -7.88 -18.64
CA PRO A 101 -2.92 -7.42 -19.94
C PRO A 101 -1.40 -7.38 -20.05
N ASP A 102 -0.89 -7.71 -21.22
CA ASP A 102 0.53 -7.70 -21.53
C ASP A 102 1.04 -6.27 -21.66
N SER A 103 1.67 -5.77 -20.58
CA SER A 103 2.38 -4.50 -20.60
C SER A 103 3.87 -4.72 -20.38
N PRO A 104 4.74 -4.17 -21.24
CA PRO A 104 6.18 -4.25 -21.03
C PRO A 104 6.62 -3.62 -19.71
N PHE A 105 5.89 -2.61 -19.23
CA PHE A 105 6.18 -1.94 -17.96
C PHE A 105 5.92 -2.83 -16.73
N ILE A 106 4.97 -3.76 -16.81
CA ILE A 106 4.74 -4.77 -15.76
C ILE A 106 5.97 -5.67 -15.62
N TYR A 107 6.54 -6.13 -16.73
CA TYR A 107 7.76 -6.96 -16.69
C TYR A 107 8.94 -6.18 -16.15
N VAL A 108 9.12 -4.93 -16.58
CA VAL A 108 10.18 -4.07 -16.05
C VAL A 108 10.01 -3.86 -14.55
N ALA A 109 8.79 -3.65 -14.05
CA ALA A 109 8.50 -3.51 -12.64
C ALA A 109 8.83 -4.79 -11.85
N ILE A 110 8.43 -5.96 -12.35
CA ILE A 110 8.72 -7.27 -11.73
C ILE A 110 10.23 -7.52 -11.68
N ILE A 111 10.95 -7.28 -12.78
CA ILE A 111 12.41 -7.47 -12.86
C ILE A 111 13.12 -6.48 -11.91
N THR A 112 12.69 -5.22 -11.88
CA THR A 112 13.22 -4.20 -10.98
C THR A 112 13.07 -4.63 -9.53
N LEU A 113 11.88 -5.06 -9.11
CA LEU A 113 11.64 -5.54 -7.75
C LEU A 113 12.52 -6.75 -7.43
N PHE A 114 12.67 -7.67 -8.36
CA PHE A 114 13.48 -8.86 -8.19
C PHE A 114 14.98 -8.52 -7.95
N ILE A 115 15.55 -7.65 -8.78
CA ILE A 115 16.95 -7.22 -8.66
C ILE A 115 17.18 -6.54 -7.30
N PHE A 116 16.34 -5.56 -6.94
CA PHE A 116 16.50 -4.83 -5.69
C PHE A 116 16.28 -5.72 -4.46
N SER A 117 15.33 -6.65 -4.50
CA SER A 117 15.09 -7.57 -3.38
C SER A 117 16.22 -8.57 -3.19
N LEU A 118 16.79 -9.12 -4.27
CA LEU A 118 17.99 -9.98 -4.19
C LEU A 118 19.19 -9.20 -3.63
N THR A 119 19.39 -7.96 -4.09
CA THR A 119 20.47 -7.09 -3.57
C THR A 119 20.25 -6.81 -2.10
N ALA A 120 19.03 -6.54 -1.65
CA ALA A 120 18.71 -6.34 -0.24
C ALA A 120 18.95 -7.60 0.59
N CYS A 121 18.58 -8.80 0.09
CA CYS A 121 18.91 -10.08 0.74
C CYS A 121 20.42 -10.28 0.88
N TYR A 122 21.18 -9.98 -0.17
CA TYR A 122 22.66 -10.05 -0.11
C TYR A 122 23.24 -9.10 0.93
N LEU A 123 22.75 -7.86 1.00
CA LEU A 123 23.18 -6.87 2.00
C LEU A 123 22.83 -7.32 3.43
N LEU A 124 21.67 -7.96 3.64
CA LEU A 124 21.32 -8.57 4.93
C LEU A 124 22.26 -9.70 5.29
N TYR A 125 22.59 -10.58 4.34
CA TYR A 125 23.59 -11.63 4.56
C TYR A 125 24.94 -11.04 5.00
N ARG A 126 25.34 -9.90 4.42
CA ARG A 126 26.54 -9.12 4.79
C ARG A 126 26.37 -8.33 6.09
N LYS A 127 25.24 -8.48 6.81
CA LYS A 127 24.88 -7.74 8.05
C LYS A 127 24.84 -6.22 7.87
N GLN A 128 24.65 -5.73 6.65
CA GLN A 128 24.52 -4.30 6.35
C GLN A 128 23.04 -3.87 6.38
N ILE A 129 22.42 -3.94 7.56
CA ILE A 129 20.97 -3.78 7.74
C ILE A 129 20.46 -2.45 7.18
N SER A 130 21.11 -1.33 7.50
CA SER A 130 20.69 0.00 7.03
C SER A 130 20.70 0.10 5.49
N ARG A 131 21.75 -0.44 4.84
CA ARG A 131 21.83 -0.46 3.38
C ARG A 131 20.77 -1.37 2.77
N ALA A 132 20.46 -2.49 3.42
CA ALA A 132 19.42 -3.40 2.96
C ALA A 132 18.03 -2.74 3.02
N ILE A 133 17.72 -2.01 4.09
CA ILE A 133 16.47 -1.24 4.21
C ILE A 133 16.36 -0.20 3.09
N ASN A 134 17.42 0.59 2.87
CA ASN A 134 17.42 1.61 1.82
C ASN A 134 17.28 1.00 0.43
N CYS A 135 17.99 -0.11 0.16
CA CYS A 135 17.91 -0.83 -1.10
C CYS A 135 16.48 -1.36 -1.35
N ALA A 136 15.86 -1.98 -0.36
CA ALA A 136 14.48 -2.47 -0.47
C ALA A 136 13.48 -1.32 -0.65
N ALA A 137 13.64 -0.20 0.05
CA ALA A 137 12.79 0.98 -0.12
C ALA A 137 12.91 1.58 -1.53
N LEU A 138 14.13 1.73 -2.04
CA LEU A 138 14.37 2.17 -3.42
C LEU A 138 13.77 1.20 -4.44
N GLY A 139 13.89 -0.11 -4.19
CA GLY A 139 13.29 -1.13 -5.03
C GLY A 139 11.76 -1.00 -5.12
N ILE A 140 11.09 -0.78 -4.00
CA ILE A 140 9.64 -0.55 -3.97
C ILE A 140 9.28 0.72 -4.74
N LEU A 141 9.98 1.83 -4.50
CA LEU A 141 9.72 3.09 -5.19
C LEU A 141 9.93 2.96 -6.70
N ALA A 142 11.03 2.34 -7.13
CA ALA A 142 11.33 2.12 -8.54
C ALA A 142 10.27 1.20 -9.20
N THR A 143 9.81 0.17 -8.48
CA THR A 143 8.76 -0.72 -8.96
C THR A 143 7.41 0.00 -9.11
N LEU A 144 7.04 0.82 -8.14
CA LEU A 144 5.82 1.64 -8.21
C LEU A 144 5.90 2.65 -9.35
N PHE A 145 7.05 3.30 -9.52
CA PHE A 145 7.27 4.25 -10.60
C PHE A 145 7.16 3.58 -11.98
N THR A 146 7.85 2.46 -12.19
CA THR A 146 7.78 1.73 -13.48
C THR A 146 6.42 1.10 -13.71
N GLY A 147 5.78 0.56 -12.67
CA GLY A 147 4.45 -0.01 -12.72
C GLY A 147 3.36 1.01 -13.03
N ALA A 148 3.53 2.26 -12.63
CA ALA A 148 2.56 3.33 -12.89
C ALA A 148 2.33 3.56 -14.39
N PHE A 149 3.32 3.33 -15.24
CA PHE A 149 3.16 3.41 -16.70
C PHE A 149 2.26 2.31 -17.30
N SER A 150 1.93 1.28 -16.52
CA SER A 150 0.97 0.25 -16.93
C SER A 150 -0.47 0.61 -16.56
N LEU A 151 -0.71 1.62 -15.72
CA LEU A 151 -2.05 1.98 -15.25
C LEU A 151 -3.06 2.25 -16.37
N PRO A 152 -2.74 2.97 -17.45
CA PRO A 152 -3.70 3.18 -18.55
C PRO A 152 -4.18 1.89 -19.19
N GLN A 153 -3.32 0.86 -19.25
CA GLN A 153 -3.65 -0.44 -19.84
C GLN A 153 -4.42 -1.35 -18.87
N ILE A 154 -4.23 -1.17 -17.57
CA ILE A 154 -4.87 -1.97 -16.51
C ILE A 154 -6.20 -1.36 -16.08
N ASN A 155 -6.35 -0.04 -16.20
CA ASN A 155 -7.53 0.70 -15.75
C ASN A 155 -8.87 0.12 -16.29
N PRO A 156 -9.00 -0.29 -17.56
CA PRO A 156 -10.22 -0.90 -18.08
C PRO A 156 -10.61 -2.22 -17.37
N TYR A 157 -9.64 -2.92 -16.74
CA TYR A 157 -9.88 -4.21 -16.06
C TYR A 157 -10.13 -4.05 -14.55
N ILE A 158 -9.68 -2.96 -13.94
CA ILE A 158 -9.75 -2.74 -12.49
C ILE A 158 -10.74 -1.61 -12.17
N GLY A 159 -10.88 -0.63 -13.05
CA GLY A 159 -11.74 0.53 -12.88
C GLY A 159 -13.14 0.30 -13.40
N PHE A 160 -13.99 1.30 -13.20
CA PHE A 160 -15.37 1.31 -13.67
C PHE A 160 -15.51 1.76 -15.13
N THR A 161 -14.41 2.11 -15.80
CA THR A 161 -14.42 2.72 -17.13
C THR A 161 -15.19 1.90 -18.15
N ALA A 162 -14.90 0.60 -18.25
CA ALA A 162 -15.56 -0.25 -19.24
C ALA A 162 -17.07 -0.34 -19.01
N MET A 163 -17.50 -0.53 -17.77
CA MET A 163 -18.90 -0.62 -17.40
C MET A 163 -19.63 0.72 -17.57
N ALA A 164 -19.00 1.81 -17.18
CA ALA A 164 -19.57 3.15 -17.34
C ALA A 164 -19.68 3.55 -18.81
N THR A 165 -18.68 3.24 -19.63
CA THR A 165 -18.72 3.52 -21.08
C THR A 165 -19.83 2.70 -21.76
N GLU A 166 -19.98 1.43 -21.41
CA GLU A 166 -21.06 0.60 -21.94
C GLU A 166 -22.44 1.13 -21.50
N ALA A 167 -22.59 1.51 -20.22
CA ALA A 167 -23.83 2.12 -19.72
C ALA A 167 -24.14 3.42 -20.45
N TYR A 168 -23.14 4.25 -20.71
CA TYR A 168 -23.29 5.49 -21.47
C TYR A 168 -23.83 5.22 -22.88
N HIS A 169 -23.24 4.27 -23.62
CA HIS A 169 -23.68 3.92 -24.97
C HIS A 169 -25.10 3.36 -24.99
N ILE A 170 -25.47 2.50 -24.04
CA ILE A 170 -26.84 1.97 -23.94
C ILE A 170 -27.84 3.09 -23.68
N CYS A 171 -27.54 4.03 -22.77
CA CYS A 171 -28.43 5.15 -22.47
C CYS A 171 -28.57 6.11 -23.66
N GLU A 172 -27.48 6.33 -24.43
CA GLU A 172 -27.53 7.15 -25.63
C GLU A 172 -28.38 6.48 -26.75
N GLU A 173 -28.22 5.16 -26.93
CA GLU A 173 -28.99 4.40 -27.94
C GLU A 173 -30.48 4.30 -27.59
N GLU A 174 -30.83 4.10 -26.31
CA GLU A 174 -32.20 3.93 -25.84
C GLU A 174 -32.86 5.22 -25.37
N ASN A 175 -32.15 6.36 -25.43
CA ASN A 175 -32.66 7.69 -25.05
C ASN A 175 -33.09 7.75 -23.57
N ILE A 176 -32.28 7.18 -22.67
CA ILE A 176 -32.47 7.12 -21.22
C ILE A 176 -31.76 8.28 -20.56
N ASP A 177 -32.47 9.10 -19.77
CA ASP A 177 -31.92 10.34 -19.20
C ASP A 177 -31.23 10.18 -17.85
N HIS A 178 -31.34 9.01 -17.19
CA HIS A 178 -30.80 8.84 -15.83
C HIS A 178 -30.13 7.48 -15.59
N TYR A 179 -29.05 7.51 -14.81
CA TYR A 179 -28.32 6.32 -14.38
C TYR A 179 -28.66 5.95 -12.95
N TYR A 180 -28.87 4.64 -12.71
CA TYR A 180 -29.16 4.11 -11.39
C TYR A 180 -28.21 2.96 -11.05
N TYR A 181 -27.75 2.90 -9.77
CA TYR A 181 -26.98 1.75 -9.29
C TYR A 181 -27.59 1.15 -8.03
N TYR A 182 -27.57 -0.17 -7.93
CA TYR A 182 -28.13 -0.94 -6.84
C TYR A 182 -27.10 -1.88 -6.23
N LYS A 183 -26.96 -1.84 -4.90
CA LYS A 183 -25.99 -2.67 -4.13
C LYS A 183 -24.54 -2.64 -4.66
N PHE A 184 -24.18 -1.59 -5.36
CA PHE A 184 -22.85 -1.44 -5.91
C PHE A 184 -22.00 -0.54 -5.00
N ARG A 185 -20.85 -1.05 -4.55
CA ARG A 185 -19.97 -0.29 -3.67
C ARG A 185 -19.18 0.72 -4.51
N SER A 186 -19.26 1.99 -4.10
CA SER A 186 -18.55 3.11 -4.77
C SER A 186 -19.05 3.38 -6.21
N GLY A 187 -20.36 3.16 -6.47
CA GLY A 187 -21.00 3.51 -7.73
C GLY A 187 -20.85 4.98 -8.12
N GLU A 188 -20.72 5.87 -7.12
CA GLU A 188 -20.41 7.30 -7.27
C GLU A 188 -19.14 7.57 -8.11
N ASN A 189 -18.20 6.63 -8.16
CA ASN A 189 -17.00 6.77 -9.00
C ASN A 189 -17.29 6.64 -10.51
N MET A 190 -18.48 6.20 -10.88
CA MET A 190 -18.90 6.12 -12.29
C MET A 190 -19.31 7.50 -12.83
N ASP A 191 -19.70 8.45 -11.97
CA ASP A 191 -20.15 9.80 -12.34
C ASP A 191 -19.12 10.53 -13.21
N VAL A 192 -17.83 10.28 -12.95
CA VAL A 192 -16.72 10.86 -13.73
C VAL A 192 -16.74 10.43 -15.21
N TYR A 193 -17.27 9.24 -15.49
CA TYR A 193 -17.32 8.67 -16.84
C TYR A 193 -18.69 8.85 -17.50
N LEU A 194 -19.74 8.97 -16.69
CA LEU A 194 -21.12 9.15 -17.16
C LEU A 194 -21.47 10.62 -17.43
N HIS A 195 -20.62 11.56 -16.97
CA HIS A 195 -20.85 13.00 -17.00
C HIS A 195 -22.13 13.47 -16.28
N GLU A 196 -22.77 12.58 -15.52
CA GLU A 196 -23.97 12.78 -14.72
C GLU A 196 -23.87 12.03 -13.40
N GLU A 197 -24.61 12.46 -12.37
CA GLU A 197 -24.69 11.75 -11.10
C GLU A 197 -25.57 10.49 -11.22
N ALA A 198 -24.97 9.34 -10.99
CA ALA A 198 -25.70 8.09 -10.90
C ALA A 198 -26.43 7.99 -9.55
N MET A 199 -27.74 7.77 -9.55
CA MET A 199 -28.56 7.72 -8.35
C MET A 199 -28.54 6.33 -7.70
N LYS A 200 -28.33 6.30 -6.39
CA LYS A 200 -28.37 5.05 -5.62
C LYS A 200 -29.81 4.66 -5.32
N ILE A 201 -30.21 3.47 -5.76
CA ILE A 201 -31.49 2.89 -5.35
C ILE A 201 -31.31 2.22 -3.98
N SER A 202 -32.12 2.62 -2.98
CA SER A 202 -32.22 1.93 -1.70
C SER A 202 -33.25 0.80 -1.76
N ASN A 203 -33.18 -0.16 -0.80
CA ASN A 203 -34.15 -1.29 -0.75
C ASN A 203 -35.57 -0.87 -0.32
N GLU A 204 -35.84 0.41 -0.13
CA GLU A 204 -37.09 0.93 0.40
C GLU A 204 -37.96 1.61 -0.68
N ASP A 205 -37.49 1.68 -1.93
CA ASP A 205 -38.22 2.12 -3.11
C ASP A 205 -38.49 0.90 -4.03
#